data_a5de385d1ca401ce77501bfce8057cec
#
_entry.id   a5de385d1ca401ce77501bfce8057cec
#
_cell.length_a   1.000
_cell.length_b   1.000
_cell.length_c   1.000
_cell.angle_alpha   90.00
_cell.angle_beta   90.00
_cell.angle_gamma   90.00
#
_symmetry.space_group_name_H-M   'P 1'
#
loop_
_entity.id
_entity.type
_entity.pdbx_description
1 polymer ?
#
loop_
_entity_poly.entity_id
_entity_poly.type
_entity_poly.pdbx_seq_one_letter_code
_entity_poly.pdbx_strand_id
1 'polypeptide(L)'
;MGLHPRQSLVTVSNNKSARNKKEGWYLRKTFFDSKRDRTRDHLMISNVASHQSPASVPERESCADHRNHAAWTSVKQERWEGELVVEGEIPSWLNGTYLRNGPGVWHIGEFNFGHLFDGYAMLVKVHFEKNGRLIAGHRQIETEAYKAAKKNKKLCYREFSVSPKPDNFLAYVGELAKLFSGASLTDNANNGIYKLGDGRIICLTETQKGSVIVDPDTLDTLGKFEYSDPLGGFIQSSHPIVTDDEFLTLLPDLLNPGYLVVRMEPGTNERKVIGRVNCRGGPAPGWVHSFTMTEHYVVVPEMPLRYSVQSLLKAEPSALYQFEWRPERKAFLHVVCKASGKIAASVEVPLYMVFHFINAYEEKDKDGRAIAVIADCCEHNADTTIIETLSLKNLRSFHGQDVLPDARVGRFTIPFDGSQFGKLETVMDPEEHGRGVDMCSINPAYLGKKYRYAYAIGAKRPCNFPNSLTKLDLVKQKAKNWCEEGIVPSEPLFVARPGATDEDDGVVISMISEKNGGAYVVLLDGSTFEEIARARFPFGLPYGFHGCWVPEN
;
A
#
# COMPACT_ATOMS: atom_id res chain seq x y z
N MET A 1 -22.33 -11.03 -65.96
CA MET A 1 -21.26 -10.32 -66.66
C MET A 1 -20.32 -9.84 -65.57
N GLY A 2 -19.31 -10.51 -65.23
CA GLY A 2 -18.16 -11.12 -65.90
C GLY A 2 -17.02 -10.15 -65.87
N LEU A 3 -16.04 -10.45 -64.96
CA LEU A 3 -14.65 -10.69 -65.27
C LEU A 3 -13.72 -10.47 -64.05
N HIS A 4 -13.24 -11.54 -63.51
CA HIS A 4 -11.94 -11.71 -62.83
C HIS A 4 -10.82 -11.81 -63.91
N PRO A 5 -9.52 -12.01 -63.59
CA PRO A 5 -8.60 -11.56 -62.50
C PRO A 5 -7.24 -11.07 -63.06
N ARG A 6 -6.26 -10.73 -62.18
CA ARG A 6 -4.83 -11.04 -62.47
C ARG A 6 -4.00 -11.13 -61.17
N GLN A 7 -3.48 -12.31 -60.93
CA GLN A 7 -2.34 -12.63 -60.08
C GLN A 7 -1.04 -12.16 -60.73
N SER A 8 -0.06 -11.76 -59.93
CA SER A 8 1.36 -11.82 -60.30
C SER A 8 2.19 -12.35 -59.16
N LEU A 9 2.67 -13.53 -59.37
CA LEU A 9 3.79 -14.19 -58.64
C LEU A 9 5.08 -13.42 -58.92
N VAL A 10 5.94 -13.28 -57.90
CA VAL A 10 7.39 -13.11 -58.07
C VAL A 10 8.13 -14.04 -57.14
N THR A 11 9.03 -14.73 -57.77
CA THR A 11 9.80 -15.89 -57.40
C THR A 11 10.89 -15.63 -56.36
N VAL A 12 11.13 -16.70 -55.60
CA VAL A 12 12.28 -16.93 -54.70
C VAL A 12 13.58 -17.10 -55.50
N SER A 13 14.69 -16.53 -55.03
CA SER A 13 16.02 -17.03 -55.34
C SER A 13 16.86 -17.19 -54.06
N ASN A 14 17.19 -18.44 -53.79
CA ASN A 14 18.21 -18.86 -52.82
C ASN A 14 19.61 -18.50 -53.33
N ASN A 15 20.47 -18.06 -52.43
CA ASN A 15 21.88 -18.31 -52.59
C ASN A 15 22.57 -18.57 -51.24
N LYS A 16 23.10 -19.79 -51.11
CA LYS A 16 23.99 -20.24 -50.04
C LYS A 16 25.40 -19.80 -50.35
N SER A 17 26.15 -19.31 -49.38
CA SER A 17 27.56 -19.72 -49.24
C SER A 17 28.05 -19.49 -47.81
N ALA A 18 28.71 -20.51 -47.32
CA ALA A 18 29.35 -20.62 -46.02
C ALA A 18 30.72 -19.99 -46.01
N ARG A 19 31.16 -19.51 -44.84
CA ARG A 19 32.48 -19.84 -44.27
C ARG A 19 32.71 -19.27 -42.89
N ASN A 20 33.12 -20.19 -42.02
CA ASN A 20 33.68 -20.06 -40.68
C ASN A 20 34.67 -18.90 -40.50
N LYS A 21 34.64 -18.29 -39.28
CA LYS A 21 35.81 -18.10 -38.45
C LYS A 21 35.43 -17.99 -36.98
N LYS A 22 36.03 -18.87 -36.18
CA LYS A 22 36.12 -18.81 -34.71
C LYS A 22 37.14 -17.73 -34.33
N GLU A 23 36.82 -16.87 -33.39
CA GLU A 23 37.82 -16.24 -32.56
C GLU A 23 37.27 -16.16 -31.12
N GLY A 24 37.99 -16.88 -30.25
CA GLY A 24 37.75 -16.85 -28.82
C GLY A 24 38.46 -15.69 -28.15
N TRP A 25 37.84 -15.16 -27.10
CA TRP A 25 38.50 -14.24 -26.20
C TRP A 25 38.69 -14.86 -24.83
N TYR A 26 39.97 -14.92 -24.44
CA TYR A 26 40.45 -15.47 -23.18
C TYR A 26 40.21 -14.49 -22.03
N LEU A 27 39.69 -14.99 -20.93
CA LEU A 27 39.72 -14.38 -19.61
C LEU A 27 41.16 -14.42 -19.05
N ARG A 28 41.75 -13.29 -18.76
CA ARG A 28 42.95 -13.20 -17.92
C ARG A 28 42.55 -12.93 -16.47
N LYS A 29 42.80 -13.92 -15.61
CA LYS A 29 42.95 -13.77 -14.16
C LYS A 29 44.37 -13.23 -13.91
N THR A 30 44.50 -12.14 -13.20
CA THR A 30 45.77 -11.73 -12.58
C THR A 30 45.67 -11.92 -11.08
N PHE A 31 46.42 -12.93 -10.61
CA PHE A 31 46.81 -13.08 -9.21
C PHE A 31 47.97 -12.14 -8.94
N PHE A 32 47.96 -11.37 -7.84
CA PHE A 32 49.14 -10.81 -7.24
C PHE A 32 49.33 -11.41 -5.86
N ASP A 33 50.39 -12.21 -5.79
CA ASP A 33 51.03 -12.73 -4.58
C ASP A 33 52.24 -11.84 -4.30
N SER A 34 52.44 -11.33 -3.10
CA SER A 34 53.72 -10.84 -2.66
C SER A 34 53.96 -11.14 -1.17
N LYS A 35 55.03 -11.84 -1.01
CA LYS A 35 55.63 -12.35 0.22
C LYS A 35 56.21 -11.24 1.10
N ARG A 36 56.16 -11.58 2.41
CA ARG A 36 56.98 -11.16 3.57
C ARG A 36 58.38 -10.56 3.24
N ASP A 37 58.70 -9.52 4.00
CA ASP A 37 60.03 -9.51 4.63
C ASP A 37 59.98 -8.87 6.03
N ARG A 38 60.81 -9.49 6.94
CA ARG A 38 60.98 -9.11 8.33
C ARG A 38 62.28 -8.33 8.47
N THR A 39 62.25 -7.22 9.23
CA THR A 39 63.43 -6.81 10.01
C THR A 39 62.99 -6.23 11.34
N ARG A 40 63.64 -6.77 12.37
CA ARG A 40 63.63 -6.30 13.76
C ARG A 40 64.56 -5.10 13.87
N ASP A 41 64.17 -4.13 14.69
CA ASP A 41 65.13 -3.45 15.55
C ASP A 41 64.46 -3.04 16.87
N HIS A 42 65.23 -3.38 17.95
CA HIS A 42 64.96 -3.05 19.34
C HIS A 42 65.41 -1.64 19.68
N LEU A 43 64.62 -0.89 20.42
CA LEU A 43 65.14 0.08 21.37
C LEU A 43 64.21 0.24 22.57
N MET A 44 64.76 0.02 23.73
CA MET A 44 64.14 0.19 25.07
C MET A 44 64.27 1.66 25.50
N ILE A 45 63.38 2.03 26.43
CA ILE A 45 63.51 2.88 27.65
C ILE A 45 62.28 3.74 27.77
N SER A 46 61.56 3.85 28.81
CA SER A 46 61.49 3.80 30.24
C SER A 46 60.09 4.26 30.72
N ASN A 47 59.67 3.69 31.82
CA ASN A 47 58.42 3.94 32.57
C ASN A 47 58.23 5.39 33.00
N VAL A 48 57.00 5.92 32.86
CA VAL A 48 56.32 6.73 33.89
C VAL A 48 54.85 6.32 33.94
N ALA A 49 54.43 5.81 35.09
CA ALA A 49 53.06 5.44 35.37
C ALA A 49 52.22 6.71 35.63
N SER A 50 51.11 6.83 34.97
CA SER A 50 49.94 7.55 35.47
C SER A 50 48.68 6.73 35.20
N HIS A 51 48.08 6.27 36.28
CA HIS A 51 46.78 5.58 36.27
C HIS A 51 45.69 6.54 35.77
N GLN A 52 45.23 6.30 34.54
CA GLN A 52 43.90 6.71 34.14
C GLN A 52 43.15 5.44 33.74
N SER A 53 42.04 5.20 34.46
CA SER A 53 41.09 4.12 34.15
C SER A 53 40.61 4.27 32.70
N PRO A 54 40.49 3.17 31.94
CA PRO A 54 39.92 3.25 30.59
C PRO A 54 38.46 3.68 30.71
N ALA A 55 38.12 4.75 29.96
CA ALA A 55 36.75 5.13 29.76
C ALA A 55 35.99 3.91 29.23
N SER A 56 34.87 3.59 29.87
CA SER A 56 33.96 2.54 29.44
C SER A 56 33.53 2.83 28.01
N VAL A 57 33.88 1.91 27.11
CA VAL A 57 33.26 1.83 25.77
C VAL A 57 31.76 1.73 26.02
N PRO A 58 30.92 2.61 25.42
CA PRO A 58 29.49 2.47 25.58
C PRO A 58 29.09 1.06 25.15
N GLU A 59 28.43 0.34 26.05
CA GLU A 59 27.81 -0.94 25.72
C GLU A 59 26.98 -0.76 24.46
N ARG A 60 27.24 -1.59 23.45
CA ARG A 60 26.39 -1.70 22.27
C ARG A 60 24.97 -1.92 22.77
N GLU A 61 24.08 -0.96 22.53
CA GLU A 61 22.66 -1.11 22.80
C GLU A 61 22.22 -2.48 22.27
N SER A 62 21.64 -3.27 23.15
CA SER A 62 21.15 -4.61 22.84
C SER A 62 20.15 -4.51 21.70
N CYS A 63 20.34 -5.33 20.68
CA CYS A 63 19.40 -5.56 19.59
C CYS A 63 17.96 -5.63 20.14
N ALA A 64 17.13 -4.66 19.79
CA ALA A 64 15.75 -4.62 20.27
C ALA A 64 14.99 -5.78 19.63
N ASP A 65 14.52 -6.70 20.46
CA ASP A 65 13.73 -7.85 20.03
C ASP A 65 12.27 -7.41 19.82
N HIS A 66 11.84 -7.28 18.58
CA HIS A 66 10.48 -6.89 18.17
C HIS A 66 9.51 -8.08 18.06
N ARG A 67 9.91 -9.30 18.48
CA ARG A 67 9.05 -10.49 18.34
C ARG A 67 7.72 -10.37 19.07
N ASN A 68 7.68 -9.60 20.17
CA ASN A 68 6.48 -9.36 20.97
C ASN A 68 5.83 -8.00 20.69
N HIS A 69 6.27 -7.27 19.68
CA HIS A 69 5.65 -6.00 19.32
C HIS A 69 4.17 -6.21 18.97
N ALA A 70 3.27 -5.42 19.57
CA ALA A 70 1.83 -5.55 19.33
C ALA A 70 1.47 -5.53 17.85
N ALA A 71 2.13 -4.65 17.07
CA ALA A 71 1.91 -4.50 15.64
C ALA A 71 2.01 -5.83 14.84
N TRP A 72 2.86 -6.76 15.28
CA TRP A 72 3.15 -8.02 14.57
C TRP A 72 2.66 -9.26 15.30
N THR A 73 1.81 -9.07 16.31
CA THR A 73 1.30 -10.14 17.16
C THR A 73 -0.19 -10.32 16.90
N SER A 74 -0.62 -11.58 16.69
CA SER A 74 -2.04 -11.90 16.53
C SER A 74 -2.83 -11.52 17.78
N VAL A 75 -4.01 -10.94 17.59
CA VAL A 75 -4.95 -10.70 18.69
C VAL A 75 -5.44 -12.02 19.26
N LYS A 76 -5.57 -12.11 20.58
CA LYS A 76 -5.97 -13.35 21.26
C LYS A 76 -7.50 -13.54 21.28
N GLN A 77 -8.24 -12.44 21.40
CA GLN A 77 -9.69 -12.43 21.46
C GLN A 77 -10.27 -12.09 20.09
N GLU A 78 -11.29 -12.80 19.65
CA GLU A 78 -11.95 -12.52 18.36
C GLU A 78 -12.87 -11.29 18.43
N ARG A 79 -13.30 -10.93 19.61
CA ARG A 79 -14.18 -9.79 19.90
C ARG A 79 -13.88 -9.21 21.27
N TRP A 80 -13.91 -7.91 21.35
CA TRP A 80 -13.90 -7.14 22.60
C TRP A 80 -14.63 -5.82 22.39
N GLU A 81 -15.25 -5.31 23.45
CA GLU A 81 -15.83 -3.97 23.50
C GLU A 81 -15.73 -3.43 24.93
N GLY A 82 -15.44 -2.14 25.08
CA GLY A 82 -15.31 -1.48 26.37
C GLY A 82 -15.05 0.02 26.27
N GLU A 83 -15.20 0.70 27.39
CA GLU A 83 -14.87 2.12 27.52
C GLU A 83 -13.37 2.28 27.71
N LEU A 84 -12.78 3.28 27.04
CA LEU A 84 -11.38 3.65 27.20
C LEU A 84 -11.24 4.85 28.14
N VAL A 85 -10.20 4.81 28.96
CA VAL A 85 -9.82 5.97 29.78
C VAL A 85 -9.05 6.96 28.91
N VAL A 86 -9.53 8.20 28.87
CA VAL A 86 -8.96 9.29 28.09
C VAL A 86 -7.95 10.06 28.93
N GLU A 87 -6.78 10.29 28.38
CA GLU A 87 -5.76 11.23 28.84
C GLU A 87 -5.78 12.43 27.89
N GLY A 88 -5.92 13.65 28.42
CA GLY A 88 -6.13 14.86 27.63
C GLY A 88 -7.60 15.22 27.46
N GLU A 89 -7.93 16.01 26.44
CA GLU A 89 -9.29 16.52 26.21
C GLU A 89 -9.74 16.22 24.77
N ILE A 90 -10.84 15.48 24.63
CA ILE A 90 -11.47 15.22 23.34
C ILE A 90 -12.26 16.48 22.93
N PRO A 91 -12.05 17.03 21.71
CA PRO A 91 -12.83 18.15 21.23
C PRO A 91 -14.32 17.82 21.19
N SER A 92 -15.14 18.66 21.81
CA SER A 92 -16.60 18.44 21.95
C SER A 92 -17.37 18.34 20.62
N TRP A 93 -16.79 18.83 19.53
CA TRP A 93 -17.35 18.71 18.19
C TRP A 93 -17.04 17.34 17.53
N LEU A 94 -16.05 16.58 18.04
CA LEU A 94 -15.67 15.27 17.51
C LEU A 94 -16.67 14.23 17.98
N ASN A 95 -17.66 13.95 17.15
CA ASN A 95 -18.74 12.99 17.41
C ASN A 95 -18.90 12.05 16.24
N GLY A 96 -18.74 10.74 16.48
CA GLY A 96 -18.77 9.73 15.42
C GLY A 96 -17.83 8.56 15.68
N THR A 97 -17.69 7.72 14.71
CA THR A 97 -16.94 6.46 14.83
C THR A 97 -15.73 6.44 13.88
N TYR A 98 -14.54 6.30 14.43
CA TYR A 98 -13.35 5.91 13.70
C TYR A 98 -13.33 4.40 13.54
N LEU A 99 -13.41 3.93 12.31
CA LEU A 99 -13.31 2.52 11.93
C LEU A 99 -11.96 2.25 11.29
N ARG A 100 -11.40 1.07 11.56
CA ARG A 100 -10.11 0.67 11.07
C ARG A 100 -10.06 -0.79 10.73
N ASN A 101 -9.48 -1.10 9.56
CA ASN A 101 -9.28 -2.46 9.07
C ASN A 101 -7.79 -2.80 9.02
N GLY A 102 -7.47 -4.06 9.07
CA GLY A 102 -6.11 -4.58 8.92
C GLY A 102 -6.00 -6.03 9.35
N PRO A 103 -4.81 -6.62 9.28
CA PRO A 103 -4.60 -7.98 9.72
C PRO A 103 -4.71 -8.09 11.24
N GLY A 104 -5.50 -9.05 11.74
CA GLY A 104 -5.67 -9.34 13.16
C GLY A 104 -5.08 -10.67 13.60
N VAL A 105 -4.92 -11.62 12.67
CA VAL A 105 -4.43 -12.97 12.96
C VAL A 105 -3.44 -13.41 11.88
N TRP A 106 -2.22 -13.74 12.30
CA TRP A 106 -1.14 -14.24 11.42
C TRP A 106 -0.79 -15.71 11.66
N HIS A 107 -1.67 -16.48 12.32
CA HIS A 107 -1.50 -17.92 12.45
C HIS A 107 -2.84 -18.63 12.51
N ILE A 108 -2.91 -19.83 11.97
CA ILE A 108 -4.07 -20.72 12.06
C ILE A 108 -3.58 -22.15 12.31
N GLY A 109 -3.91 -22.71 13.48
CA GLY A 109 -3.32 -23.96 13.92
C GLY A 109 -1.80 -23.84 13.99
N GLU A 110 -1.09 -24.71 13.27
CA GLU A 110 0.38 -24.66 13.16
C GLU A 110 0.88 -23.79 11.98
N PHE A 111 -0.02 -23.33 11.11
CA PHE A 111 0.34 -22.52 9.97
C PHE A 111 0.56 -21.06 10.39
N ASN A 112 1.72 -20.49 10.01
CA ASN A 112 2.04 -19.09 10.23
C ASN A 112 2.19 -18.38 8.88
N PHE A 113 1.52 -17.24 8.74
CA PHE A 113 1.73 -16.34 7.60
C PHE A 113 3.13 -15.73 7.63
N GLY A 114 3.66 -15.47 6.44
CA GLY A 114 5.02 -14.95 6.28
C GLY A 114 5.08 -13.47 5.92
N HIS A 115 3.97 -12.86 5.54
CA HIS A 115 3.92 -11.49 5.03
C HIS A 115 2.82 -10.66 5.70
N LEU A 116 3.05 -9.36 5.81
CA LEU A 116 2.13 -8.42 6.46
C LEU A 116 0.73 -8.43 5.83
N PHE A 117 0.65 -8.61 4.51
CA PHE A 117 -0.61 -8.55 3.77
C PHE A 117 -1.48 -9.82 3.87
N ASP A 118 -0.95 -10.92 4.40
CA ASP A 118 -1.67 -12.20 4.46
C ASP A 118 -2.58 -12.36 5.67
N GLY A 119 -2.37 -11.60 6.74
CA GLY A 119 -3.10 -11.78 7.99
C GLY A 119 -4.61 -11.61 7.83
N TYR A 120 -5.39 -12.46 8.52
CA TYR A 120 -6.85 -12.39 8.46
C TYR A 120 -7.40 -11.11 9.08
N ALA A 121 -8.38 -10.54 8.40
CA ALA A 121 -8.95 -9.22 8.64
C ALA A 121 -9.59 -9.06 10.02
N MET A 122 -9.29 -7.97 10.69
CA MET A 122 -9.91 -7.54 11.94
C MET A 122 -10.29 -6.07 11.87
N LEU A 123 -11.50 -5.76 12.31
CA LEU A 123 -11.95 -4.39 12.50
C LEU A 123 -11.67 -3.91 13.91
N VAL A 124 -11.35 -2.63 14.01
CA VAL A 124 -11.31 -1.87 15.26
C VAL A 124 -12.20 -0.66 15.10
N LYS A 125 -13.03 -0.36 16.11
CA LYS A 125 -13.78 0.89 16.22
C LYS A 125 -13.34 1.69 17.43
N VAL A 126 -13.39 3.00 17.31
CA VAL A 126 -13.36 3.95 18.42
C VAL A 126 -14.49 4.94 18.21
N HIS A 127 -15.50 4.87 19.04
CA HIS A 127 -16.65 5.76 19.00
C HIS A 127 -16.45 6.91 19.98
N PHE A 128 -16.52 8.12 19.45
CA PHE A 128 -16.35 9.38 20.15
C PHE A 128 -17.72 9.96 20.46
N GLU A 129 -18.09 10.03 21.74
CA GLU A 129 -19.34 10.66 22.18
C GLU A 129 -19.14 12.16 22.46
N LYS A 130 -20.20 12.97 22.28
CA LYS A 130 -20.21 14.41 22.56
C LYS A 130 -19.77 14.80 23.98
N ASN A 131 -19.87 13.90 24.94
CA ASN A 131 -19.47 14.10 26.34
C ASN A 131 -17.98 13.79 26.59
N GLY A 132 -17.21 13.45 25.54
CA GLY A 132 -15.79 13.09 25.62
C GLY A 132 -15.52 11.62 26.01
N ARG A 133 -16.56 10.78 26.17
CA ARG A 133 -16.36 9.33 26.36
C ARG A 133 -15.93 8.66 25.07
N LEU A 134 -15.11 7.63 25.20
CA LEU A 134 -14.72 6.76 24.10
C LEU A 134 -15.13 5.32 24.37
N ILE A 135 -15.92 4.78 23.46
CA ILE A 135 -16.26 3.34 23.44
C ILE A 135 -15.48 2.70 22.29
N ALA A 136 -14.64 1.73 22.62
CA ALA A 136 -13.85 1.04 21.62
C ALA A 136 -14.22 -0.44 21.53
N GLY A 137 -13.94 -1.03 20.38
CA GLY A 137 -14.14 -2.44 20.16
C GLY A 137 -13.31 -2.98 19.02
N HIS A 138 -13.11 -4.28 19.00
CA HIS A 138 -12.57 -4.96 17.83
C HIS A 138 -13.33 -6.26 17.56
N ARG A 139 -13.30 -6.68 16.29
CA ARG A 139 -13.89 -7.95 15.86
C ARG A 139 -13.22 -8.49 14.63
N GLN A 140 -13.03 -9.82 14.60
CA GLN A 140 -12.56 -10.53 13.44
C GLN A 140 -13.61 -10.50 12.32
N ILE A 141 -13.22 -10.20 11.08
CA ILE A 141 -14.13 -10.29 9.93
C ILE A 141 -14.34 -11.77 9.58
N GLU A 142 -15.58 -12.20 9.52
CA GLU A 142 -15.96 -13.58 9.27
C GLU A 142 -16.08 -13.90 7.76
N THR A 143 -14.97 -13.77 7.02
CA THR A 143 -14.89 -14.17 5.61
C THR A 143 -14.96 -15.68 5.43
N GLU A 144 -15.22 -16.16 4.21
CA GLU A 144 -15.17 -17.59 3.88
C GLU A 144 -13.78 -18.16 4.12
N ALA A 145 -12.73 -17.42 3.72
CA ALA A 145 -11.34 -17.81 3.92
C ALA A 145 -11.00 -18.00 5.40
N TYR A 146 -11.35 -17.02 6.24
CA TYR A 146 -11.12 -17.11 7.70
C TYR A 146 -11.89 -18.27 8.34
N LYS A 147 -13.20 -18.42 8.06
CA LYS A 147 -14.02 -19.52 8.58
C LYS A 147 -13.51 -20.89 8.16
N ALA A 148 -13.13 -21.03 6.89
CA ALA A 148 -12.57 -22.29 6.37
C ALA A 148 -11.22 -22.62 7.03
N ALA A 149 -10.34 -21.63 7.16
CA ALA A 149 -9.03 -21.82 7.78
C ALA A 149 -9.15 -22.17 9.26
N LYS A 150 -10.03 -21.50 10.01
CA LYS A 150 -10.33 -21.78 11.42
C LYS A 150 -10.88 -23.20 11.62
N LYS A 151 -11.83 -23.62 10.77
CA LYS A 151 -12.43 -24.96 10.82
C LYS A 151 -11.41 -26.06 10.51
N ASN A 152 -10.59 -25.86 9.49
CA ASN A 152 -9.65 -26.87 9.01
C ASN A 152 -8.25 -26.77 9.66
N LYS A 153 -8.00 -25.72 10.46
CA LYS A 153 -6.70 -25.40 11.10
C LYS A 153 -5.53 -25.34 10.10
N LYS A 154 -5.80 -24.92 8.87
CA LYS A 154 -4.83 -24.78 7.79
C LYS A 154 -5.25 -23.73 6.78
N LEU A 155 -4.30 -23.26 5.97
CA LEU A 155 -4.56 -22.40 4.82
C LEU A 155 -5.48 -23.11 3.82
N CYS A 156 -6.58 -22.46 3.42
CA CYS A 156 -7.59 -23.02 2.50
C CYS A 156 -7.71 -22.28 1.18
N TYR A 157 -7.30 -21.00 1.13
CA TYR A 157 -7.37 -20.14 -0.03
C TYR A 157 -6.01 -19.54 -0.34
N ARG A 158 -5.84 -19.01 -1.55
CA ARG A 158 -4.64 -18.29 -1.97
C ARG A 158 -4.70 -16.89 -1.41
N GLU A 159 -3.71 -16.53 -0.59
CA GLU A 159 -3.51 -15.19 -0.03
C GLU A 159 -2.50 -14.39 -0.87
N PHE A 160 -2.12 -13.21 -0.43
CA PHE A 160 -1.23 -12.33 -1.18
C PHE A 160 0.15 -12.97 -1.46
N SER A 161 0.79 -13.56 -0.45
CA SER A 161 2.15 -14.10 -0.58
C SER A 161 2.23 -15.62 -0.50
N VAL A 162 1.13 -16.32 -0.29
CA VAL A 162 1.12 -17.76 -0.04
C VAL A 162 -0.10 -18.46 -0.62
N SER A 163 0.09 -19.70 -1.04
CA SER A 163 -0.93 -20.57 -1.62
C SER A 163 -0.99 -21.90 -0.87
N PRO A 164 -2.17 -22.51 -0.72
CA PRO A 164 -2.28 -23.86 -0.20
C PRO A 164 -1.43 -24.81 -1.04
N LYS A 165 -0.72 -25.74 -0.38
CA LYS A 165 0.04 -26.78 -1.09
C LYS A 165 -0.88 -27.95 -1.40
N PRO A 166 -1.01 -28.37 -2.68
CA PRO A 166 -1.77 -29.56 -3.04
C PRO A 166 -1.09 -30.82 -2.52
N ASP A 167 -1.88 -31.75 -1.97
CA ASP A 167 -1.36 -33.00 -1.40
C ASP A 167 -0.90 -34.01 -2.46
N ASN A 168 -1.40 -33.89 -3.71
CA ASN A 168 -1.09 -34.78 -4.83
C ASN A 168 -1.39 -34.11 -6.18
N PHE A 169 -1.05 -34.81 -7.28
CA PHE A 169 -1.23 -34.31 -8.64
C PHE A 169 -2.70 -34.00 -8.99
N LEU A 170 -3.66 -34.83 -8.55
CA LEU A 170 -5.07 -34.59 -8.83
C LEU A 170 -5.56 -33.33 -8.08
N ALA A 171 -5.10 -33.14 -6.85
CA ALA A 171 -5.36 -31.92 -6.09
C ALA A 171 -4.76 -30.69 -6.78
N TYR A 172 -3.56 -30.80 -7.34
CA TYR A 172 -2.92 -29.74 -8.12
C TYR A 172 -3.76 -29.33 -9.35
N VAL A 173 -4.22 -30.32 -10.15
CA VAL A 173 -5.10 -30.05 -11.30
C VAL A 173 -6.41 -29.40 -10.86
N GLY A 174 -6.98 -29.85 -9.75
CA GLY A 174 -8.18 -29.26 -9.17
C GLY A 174 -7.95 -27.81 -8.73
N GLU A 175 -6.80 -27.50 -8.13
CA GLU A 175 -6.44 -26.12 -7.73
C GLU A 175 -6.23 -25.20 -8.95
N LEU A 176 -5.64 -25.70 -10.05
CA LEU A 176 -5.55 -24.94 -11.29
C LEU A 176 -6.94 -24.58 -11.85
N ALA A 177 -7.88 -25.55 -11.87
CA ALA A 177 -9.24 -25.28 -12.32
C ALA A 177 -9.94 -24.22 -11.43
N LYS A 178 -9.76 -24.31 -10.12
CA LYS A 178 -10.26 -23.31 -9.17
C LYS A 178 -9.60 -21.93 -9.35
N LEU A 179 -8.31 -21.89 -9.72
CA LEU A 179 -7.62 -20.62 -9.97
C LEU A 179 -8.24 -19.90 -11.17
N PHE A 180 -8.46 -20.61 -12.29
CA PHE A 180 -9.07 -20.03 -13.50
C PHE A 180 -10.52 -19.58 -13.28
N SER A 181 -11.25 -20.19 -12.36
CA SER A 181 -12.59 -19.74 -11.96
C SER A 181 -12.58 -18.67 -10.85
N GLY A 182 -11.42 -18.29 -10.31
CA GLY A 182 -11.29 -17.43 -9.14
C GLY A 182 -11.70 -18.09 -7.82
N ALA A 183 -12.13 -19.37 -7.83
CA ALA A 183 -12.64 -20.05 -6.64
C ALA A 183 -11.58 -20.30 -5.56
N SER A 184 -10.28 -20.38 -5.95
CA SER A 184 -9.17 -20.54 -5.00
C SER A 184 -8.64 -19.24 -4.40
N LEU A 185 -9.09 -18.08 -4.87
CA LEU A 185 -8.66 -16.79 -4.35
C LEU A 185 -9.37 -16.49 -3.03
N THR A 186 -8.67 -15.80 -2.16
CA THR A 186 -9.20 -15.37 -0.87
C THR A 186 -10.29 -14.30 -1.00
N ASP A 187 -11.16 -14.23 -0.01
CA ASP A 187 -12.05 -13.11 0.28
C ASP A 187 -11.61 -12.36 1.55
N ASN A 188 -10.36 -12.53 1.97
CA ASN A 188 -9.78 -11.88 3.16
C ASN A 188 -9.77 -10.36 2.98
N ALA A 189 -10.81 -9.69 3.43
CA ALA A 189 -11.03 -8.26 3.25
C ALA A 189 -10.26 -7.42 4.28
N ASN A 190 -8.93 -7.57 4.34
CA ASN A 190 -8.07 -6.99 5.37
C ASN A 190 -7.46 -5.63 4.99
N ASN A 191 -7.73 -5.12 3.80
CA ASN A 191 -7.06 -3.93 3.31
C ASN A 191 -7.83 -2.65 3.66
N GLY A 192 -8.83 -2.28 2.88
CA GLY A 192 -9.58 -1.04 3.05
C GLY A 192 -10.90 -1.20 3.78
N ILE A 193 -11.39 -0.10 4.34
CA ILE A 193 -12.75 0.05 4.88
C ILE A 193 -13.32 1.38 4.39
N TYR A 194 -14.53 1.36 3.86
CA TYR A 194 -15.13 2.52 3.20
C TYR A 194 -16.60 2.67 3.58
N LYS A 195 -16.99 3.91 3.91
CA LYS A 195 -18.39 4.33 4.02
C LYS A 195 -18.87 4.74 2.63
N LEU A 196 -19.83 4.01 2.08
CA LEU A 196 -20.50 4.38 0.84
C LEU A 196 -21.44 5.58 1.06
N GLY A 197 -21.76 6.30 -0.02
CA GLY A 197 -22.65 7.47 0.05
C GLY A 197 -24.04 7.18 0.57
N ASP A 198 -24.49 5.91 0.56
CA ASP A 198 -25.75 5.46 1.14
C ASP A 198 -25.62 5.00 2.62
N GLY A 199 -24.45 5.16 3.22
CA GLY A 199 -24.16 4.83 4.62
C GLY A 199 -23.70 3.40 4.87
N ARG A 200 -23.77 2.48 3.90
CA ARG A 200 -23.21 1.13 4.07
C ARG A 200 -21.70 1.17 4.27
N ILE A 201 -21.19 0.29 5.13
CA ILE A 201 -19.76 0.13 5.36
C ILE A 201 -19.29 -1.17 4.69
N ILE A 202 -18.30 -1.07 3.85
CA ILE A 202 -17.71 -2.22 3.15
C ILE A 202 -16.21 -2.35 3.45
N CYS A 203 -15.74 -3.59 3.55
CA CYS A 203 -14.32 -3.92 3.63
C CYS A 203 -13.87 -4.62 2.35
N LEU A 204 -12.68 -4.30 1.88
CA LEU A 204 -12.17 -4.71 0.57
C LEU A 204 -10.84 -5.44 0.64
N THR A 205 -10.59 -6.25 -0.39
CA THR A 205 -9.27 -6.78 -0.77
C THR A 205 -9.13 -6.80 -2.30
N GLU A 206 -7.94 -7.07 -2.80
CA GLU A 206 -7.59 -7.03 -4.23
C GLU A 206 -7.89 -8.34 -4.97
N THR A 207 -9.06 -8.94 -4.75
CA THR A 207 -9.47 -10.15 -5.46
C THR A 207 -10.84 -10.01 -6.09
N GLN A 208 -11.22 -10.98 -6.90
CA GLN A 208 -12.54 -11.05 -7.50
C GLN A 208 -13.68 -11.21 -6.47
N LYS A 209 -13.35 -11.73 -5.27
CA LYS A 209 -14.32 -12.02 -4.21
C LYS A 209 -14.47 -10.91 -3.17
N GLY A 210 -13.64 -9.95 -3.19
CA GLY A 210 -13.06 -9.21 -2.11
C GLY A 210 -13.87 -8.11 -1.47
N SER A 211 -15.18 -8.26 -1.25
CA SER A 211 -15.94 -7.24 -0.51
C SER A 211 -16.92 -7.87 0.47
N VAL A 212 -16.94 -7.35 1.69
CA VAL A 212 -17.93 -7.73 2.72
C VAL A 212 -18.59 -6.48 3.28
N ILE A 213 -19.86 -6.61 3.66
CA ILE A 213 -20.60 -5.57 4.38
C ILE A 213 -20.43 -5.83 5.87
N VAL A 214 -20.19 -4.77 6.62
CA VAL A 214 -20.06 -4.83 8.08
C VAL A 214 -20.99 -3.82 8.74
N ASP A 215 -21.42 -4.15 9.93
CA ASP A 215 -22.19 -3.25 10.79
C ASP A 215 -21.22 -2.34 11.56
N PRO A 216 -21.31 -1.01 11.46
CA PRO A 216 -20.36 -0.10 12.10
C PRO A 216 -20.47 -0.08 13.64
N ASP A 217 -21.64 -0.43 14.20
CA ASP A 217 -21.87 -0.37 15.63
C ASP A 217 -21.41 -1.66 16.32
N THR A 218 -21.75 -2.81 15.76
CA THR A 218 -21.42 -4.13 16.33
C THR A 218 -20.16 -4.75 15.76
N LEU A 219 -19.66 -4.25 14.64
CA LEU A 219 -18.58 -4.81 13.81
C LEU A 219 -18.91 -6.22 13.26
N ASP A 220 -20.21 -6.59 13.24
CA ASP A 220 -20.65 -7.85 12.66
C ASP A 220 -20.41 -7.89 11.15
N THR A 221 -19.94 -9.01 10.65
CA THR A 221 -19.92 -9.28 9.22
C THR A 221 -21.33 -9.64 8.77
N LEU A 222 -22.00 -8.71 8.09
CA LEU A 222 -23.39 -8.90 7.64
C LEU A 222 -23.49 -9.82 6.42
N GLY A 223 -22.42 -9.94 5.65
CA GLY A 223 -22.37 -10.80 4.49
C GLY A 223 -21.45 -10.27 3.40
N LYS A 224 -21.55 -10.89 2.24
CA LYS A 224 -20.80 -10.49 1.05
C LYS A 224 -21.42 -9.25 0.42
N PHE A 225 -20.59 -8.32 -0.04
CA PHE A 225 -21.05 -7.25 -0.90
C PHE A 225 -21.01 -7.75 -2.35
N GLU A 226 -22.18 -8.04 -2.89
CA GLU A 226 -22.31 -8.58 -4.25
C GLU A 226 -22.63 -7.46 -5.24
N TYR A 227 -21.79 -7.34 -6.26
CA TYR A 227 -22.07 -6.48 -7.40
C TYR A 227 -23.11 -7.13 -8.30
N SER A 228 -24.05 -6.32 -8.81
CA SER A 228 -25.14 -6.79 -9.70
C SER A 228 -24.79 -6.71 -11.19
N ASP A 229 -23.58 -6.26 -11.51
CA ASP A 229 -23.07 -6.12 -12.88
C ASP A 229 -22.31 -7.39 -13.35
N PRO A 230 -22.02 -7.52 -14.67
CA PRO A 230 -21.29 -8.66 -15.22
C PRO A 230 -19.76 -8.59 -14.99
N LEU A 231 -19.25 -7.62 -14.22
CA LEU A 231 -17.81 -7.41 -14.00
C LEU A 231 -17.26 -8.21 -12.81
N GLY A 232 -18.03 -9.12 -12.22
CA GLY A 232 -17.63 -9.90 -11.03
C GLY A 232 -16.41 -10.82 -11.22
N GLY A 233 -15.99 -11.06 -12.47
CA GLY A 233 -14.79 -11.85 -12.79
C GLY A 233 -13.47 -11.07 -12.77
N PHE A 234 -13.51 -9.74 -12.59
CA PHE A 234 -12.32 -8.91 -12.57
C PHE A 234 -11.73 -8.75 -11.18
N ILE A 235 -10.40 -8.70 -11.10
CA ILE A 235 -9.67 -8.20 -9.92
C ILE A 235 -9.98 -6.70 -9.82
N GLN A 236 -10.07 -6.17 -8.61
CA GLN A 236 -10.27 -4.74 -8.39
C GLN A 236 -9.13 -4.14 -7.58
N SER A 237 -8.87 -2.83 -7.75
CA SER A 237 -8.02 -2.08 -6.83
C SER A 237 -8.61 -2.10 -5.42
N SER A 238 -7.76 -2.24 -4.40
CA SER A 238 -8.18 -2.20 -3.00
C SER A 238 -8.50 -0.79 -2.49
N HIS A 239 -8.14 0.23 -3.28
CA HIS A 239 -8.35 1.64 -2.95
C HIS A 239 -9.33 2.30 -3.93
N PRO A 240 -10.64 1.97 -3.86
CA PRO A 240 -11.63 2.77 -4.55
C PRO A 240 -11.61 4.19 -3.99
N ILE A 241 -11.89 5.16 -4.82
CA ILE A 241 -12.15 6.53 -4.37
C ILE A 241 -13.64 6.63 -4.10
N VAL A 242 -13.99 6.87 -2.84
CA VAL A 242 -15.38 6.91 -2.37
C VAL A 242 -15.70 8.29 -1.86
N THR A 243 -16.76 8.88 -2.39
CA THR A 243 -17.36 10.13 -1.93
C THR A 243 -18.84 9.88 -1.61
N ASP A 244 -19.52 10.90 -1.10
CA ASP A 244 -20.98 10.79 -0.90
C ASP A 244 -21.75 10.58 -2.22
N ASP A 245 -21.16 10.98 -3.36
CA ASP A 245 -21.83 10.96 -4.67
C ASP A 245 -21.41 9.79 -5.57
N GLU A 246 -20.25 9.21 -5.37
CA GLU A 246 -19.73 8.16 -6.26
C GLU A 246 -18.74 7.20 -5.57
N PHE A 247 -18.68 6.00 -6.13
CA PHE A 247 -17.61 5.03 -5.88
C PHE A 247 -16.89 4.80 -7.21
N LEU A 248 -15.61 5.11 -7.26
CA LEU A 248 -14.74 4.89 -8.43
C LEU A 248 -13.72 3.80 -8.12
N THR A 249 -13.50 2.87 -9.04
CA THR A 249 -12.42 1.89 -8.92
C THR A 249 -11.84 1.51 -10.29
N LEU A 250 -10.68 0.88 -10.27
CA LEU A 250 -10.01 0.32 -11.44
C LEU A 250 -10.07 -1.20 -11.43
N LEU A 251 -10.38 -1.79 -12.57
CA LEU A 251 -10.36 -3.23 -12.77
C LEU A 251 -9.28 -3.57 -13.81
N PRO A 252 -8.13 -4.17 -13.41
CA PRO A 252 -7.17 -4.72 -14.35
C PRO A 252 -7.79 -5.84 -15.18
N ASP A 253 -7.69 -5.72 -16.51
CA ASP A 253 -8.18 -6.71 -17.46
C ASP A 253 -7.01 -7.59 -17.96
N LEU A 254 -6.95 -8.81 -17.45
CA LEU A 254 -5.89 -9.76 -17.79
C LEU A 254 -6.10 -10.45 -19.15
N LEU A 255 -7.35 -10.50 -19.63
CA LEU A 255 -7.69 -11.14 -20.89
C LEU A 255 -7.45 -10.21 -22.08
N ASN A 256 -7.84 -8.95 -21.92
CA ASN A 256 -7.54 -7.90 -22.88
C ASN A 256 -6.68 -6.84 -22.17
N PRO A 257 -5.35 -6.98 -22.19
CA PRO A 257 -4.46 -6.23 -21.31
C PRO A 257 -4.74 -4.73 -21.24
N GLY A 258 -5.21 -4.30 -20.09
CA GLY A 258 -5.66 -2.92 -19.88
C GLY A 258 -6.35 -2.71 -18.54
N TYR A 259 -7.07 -1.62 -18.44
CA TYR A 259 -7.77 -1.21 -17.22
C TYR A 259 -9.16 -0.69 -17.58
N LEU A 260 -10.16 -1.13 -16.84
CA LEU A 260 -11.49 -0.54 -16.86
C LEU A 260 -11.59 0.48 -15.72
N VAL A 261 -12.02 1.66 -16.05
CA VAL A 261 -12.43 2.68 -15.07
C VAL A 261 -13.93 2.49 -14.86
N VAL A 262 -14.32 2.18 -13.63
CA VAL A 262 -15.71 1.90 -13.30
C VAL A 262 -16.23 2.82 -12.22
N ARG A 263 -17.50 3.17 -12.32
CA ARG A 263 -18.25 3.99 -11.36
C ARG A 263 -19.47 3.22 -10.85
N MET A 264 -19.75 3.36 -9.57
CA MET A 264 -21.00 2.93 -8.95
C MET A 264 -21.62 4.11 -8.23
N GLU A 265 -22.91 4.31 -8.42
CA GLU A 265 -23.67 5.38 -7.79
C GLU A 265 -24.14 4.96 -6.38
N PRO A 266 -24.33 5.90 -5.44
CA PRO A 266 -24.86 5.60 -4.12
C PRO A 266 -26.19 4.85 -4.19
N GLY A 267 -26.42 3.94 -3.25
CA GLY A 267 -27.66 3.13 -3.17
C GLY A 267 -27.76 2.01 -4.21
N THR A 268 -26.72 1.85 -5.06
CA THR A 268 -26.67 0.75 -6.04
C THR A 268 -25.55 -0.23 -5.76
N ASN A 269 -25.58 -1.39 -6.43
CA ASN A 269 -24.49 -2.36 -6.48
C ASN A 269 -24.01 -2.57 -7.92
N GLU A 270 -24.45 -1.73 -8.86
CA GLU A 270 -24.12 -1.84 -10.28
C GLU A 270 -22.94 -0.94 -10.62
N ARG A 271 -21.80 -1.56 -11.00
CA ARG A 271 -20.64 -0.84 -11.53
C ARG A 271 -20.81 -0.64 -13.02
N LYS A 272 -20.64 0.59 -13.49
CA LYS A 272 -20.70 0.98 -14.92
C LYS A 272 -19.30 1.31 -15.41
N VAL A 273 -18.91 0.74 -16.53
CA VAL A 273 -17.64 1.12 -17.19
C VAL A 273 -17.80 2.52 -17.77
N ILE A 274 -17.01 3.46 -17.26
CA ILE A 274 -16.97 4.84 -17.74
C ILE A 274 -15.77 5.12 -18.64
N GLY A 275 -14.77 4.25 -18.67
CA GLY A 275 -13.61 4.38 -19.54
C GLY A 275 -12.78 3.09 -19.61
N ARG A 276 -11.98 2.98 -20.67
CA ARG A 276 -11.04 1.89 -20.86
C ARG A 276 -9.68 2.43 -21.30
N VAL A 277 -8.62 1.86 -20.72
CA VAL A 277 -7.23 2.11 -21.10
C VAL A 277 -6.60 0.78 -21.52
N ASN A 278 -5.97 0.74 -22.68
CA ASN A 278 -5.15 -0.39 -23.09
C ASN A 278 -3.72 -0.19 -22.59
N CYS A 279 -3.08 -1.27 -22.13
CA CYS A 279 -1.69 -1.24 -21.70
C CYS A 279 -0.75 -0.80 -22.81
N ARG A 280 0.23 0.02 -22.48
CA ARG A 280 1.32 0.42 -23.38
C ARG A 280 2.58 -0.45 -23.15
N GLY A 281 2.81 -0.88 -21.91
CA GLY A 281 4.02 -1.57 -21.49
C GLY A 281 4.02 -3.08 -21.67
N GLY A 282 3.00 -3.69 -22.27
CA GLY A 282 3.12 -5.11 -22.55
C GLY A 282 1.86 -5.95 -22.45
N PRO A 283 2.01 -7.30 -22.48
CA PRO A 283 0.88 -8.22 -22.62
C PRO A 283 0.09 -8.44 -21.33
N ALA A 284 0.46 -7.82 -20.22
CA ALA A 284 -0.26 -7.90 -18.96
C ALA A 284 -0.34 -6.51 -18.31
N PRO A 285 -1.43 -6.16 -17.62
CA PRO A 285 -1.52 -4.92 -16.88
C PRO A 285 -0.52 -4.88 -15.73
N GLY A 286 -0.08 -3.66 -15.39
CA GLY A 286 0.62 -3.40 -14.14
C GLY A 286 -0.31 -3.60 -12.95
N TRP A 287 0.27 -3.91 -11.79
CA TRP A 287 -0.47 -3.93 -10.54
C TRP A 287 -1.03 -2.54 -10.21
N VAL A 288 -2.29 -2.48 -9.83
CA VAL A 288 -2.95 -1.26 -9.38
C VAL A 288 -3.43 -1.46 -7.96
N HIS A 289 -2.61 -1.06 -6.99
CA HIS A 289 -3.00 -1.04 -5.59
C HIS A 289 -3.93 0.15 -5.31
N SER A 290 -3.49 1.35 -5.67
CA SER A 290 -4.26 2.58 -5.61
C SER A 290 -4.16 3.38 -6.89
N PHE A 291 -4.98 4.41 -7.00
CA PHE A 291 -4.98 5.40 -8.08
C PHE A 291 -5.48 6.72 -7.54
N THR A 292 -5.54 7.76 -8.38
CA THR A 292 -6.04 9.07 -7.95
C THR A 292 -6.94 9.70 -9.01
N MET A 293 -7.61 10.78 -8.64
CA MET A 293 -8.48 11.54 -9.53
C MET A 293 -8.35 13.04 -9.31
N THR A 294 -8.79 13.79 -10.30
CA THR A 294 -9.11 15.22 -10.18
C THR A 294 -10.62 15.42 -10.22
N GLU A 295 -11.08 16.67 -10.23
CA GLU A 295 -12.51 16.95 -10.43
C GLU A 295 -13.05 16.33 -11.72
N HIS A 296 -12.26 16.32 -12.83
CA HIS A 296 -12.74 15.90 -14.14
C HIS A 296 -12.07 14.63 -14.68
N TYR A 297 -10.98 14.17 -14.10
CA TYR A 297 -10.19 13.06 -14.64
C TYR A 297 -9.87 11.99 -13.60
N VAL A 298 -9.67 10.76 -14.11
CA VAL A 298 -9.09 9.64 -13.35
C VAL A 298 -7.68 9.39 -13.86
N VAL A 299 -6.71 9.28 -12.96
CA VAL A 299 -5.32 8.93 -13.28
C VAL A 299 -5.14 7.43 -13.08
N VAL A 300 -4.85 6.72 -14.16
CA VAL A 300 -4.67 5.27 -14.19
C VAL A 300 -3.17 4.96 -14.24
N PRO A 301 -2.58 4.37 -13.19
CA PRO A 301 -1.18 3.99 -13.19
C PRO A 301 -0.95 2.68 -13.93
N GLU A 302 0.13 2.63 -14.73
CA GLU A 302 0.64 1.41 -15.35
C GLU A 302 2.08 1.21 -14.91
N MET A 303 2.25 0.54 -13.77
CA MET A 303 3.56 0.26 -13.15
C MET A 303 4.31 -0.86 -13.85
N PRO A 304 5.65 -0.93 -13.69
CA PRO A 304 6.48 -2.04 -14.17
C PRO A 304 6.23 -3.37 -13.44
N LEU A 305 5.65 -3.34 -12.22
CA LEU A 305 5.22 -4.54 -11.50
C LEU A 305 3.94 -5.05 -12.15
N ARG A 306 4.03 -6.19 -12.85
CA ARG A 306 2.95 -6.70 -13.71
C ARG A 306 2.42 -8.03 -13.22
N TYR A 307 1.13 -8.26 -13.40
CA TYR A 307 0.53 -9.58 -13.18
C TYR A 307 1.21 -10.63 -14.04
N SER A 308 1.53 -11.78 -13.45
CA SER A 308 2.20 -12.89 -14.12
C SER A 308 1.46 -14.19 -13.89
N VAL A 309 0.80 -14.68 -14.93
CA VAL A 309 0.17 -16.01 -14.91
C VAL A 309 1.21 -17.10 -14.67
N GLN A 310 2.42 -16.94 -15.21
CA GLN A 310 3.50 -17.91 -15.02
C GLN A 310 3.92 -18.01 -13.55
N SER A 311 4.11 -16.89 -12.89
CA SER A 311 4.45 -16.83 -11.46
C SER A 311 3.32 -17.39 -10.59
N LEU A 312 2.08 -17.03 -10.92
CA LEU A 312 0.88 -17.52 -10.24
C LEU A 312 0.74 -19.07 -10.35
N LEU A 313 1.11 -19.66 -11.48
CA LEU A 313 1.06 -21.11 -11.68
C LEU A 313 2.16 -21.85 -10.92
N LYS A 314 3.34 -21.26 -10.72
CA LYS A 314 4.41 -21.84 -9.89
C LYS A 314 4.00 -21.92 -8.43
N ALA A 315 3.21 -20.97 -7.96
CA ALA A 315 2.65 -20.89 -6.61
C ALA A 315 3.69 -21.08 -5.48
N GLU A 316 4.93 -20.66 -5.72
CA GLU A 316 5.98 -20.66 -4.71
C GLU A 316 5.71 -19.56 -3.69
N PRO A 317 5.84 -19.81 -2.38
CA PRO A 317 5.66 -18.80 -1.36
C PRO A 317 6.64 -17.64 -1.57
N SER A 318 6.11 -16.49 -1.95
CA SER A 318 6.87 -15.27 -2.20
C SER A 318 5.91 -14.09 -2.20
N ALA A 319 6.34 -12.95 -1.68
CA ALA A 319 5.56 -11.70 -1.78
C ALA A 319 5.25 -11.30 -3.25
N LEU A 320 5.95 -11.88 -4.19
CA LEU A 320 5.81 -11.59 -5.62
C LEU A 320 5.26 -12.77 -6.44
N TYR A 321 4.71 -13.82 -5.79
CA TYR A 321 4.30 -15.02 -6.55
C TYR A 321 3.19 -14.77 -7.58
N GLN A 322 2.51 -13.63 -7.53
CA GLN A 322 1.50 -13.21 -8.51
C GLN A 322 2.03 -12.22 -9.54
N PHE A 323 3.25 -11.71 -9.36
CA PHE A 323 3.77 -10.57 -10.10
C PHE A 323 5.17 -10.83 -10.66
N GLU A 324 5.55 -10.01 -11.63
CA GLU A 324 6.92 -9.89 -12.12
C GLU A 324 7.29 -8.42 -12.28
N TRP A 325 8.46 -8.04 -11.81
CA TRP A 325 9.04 -6.72 -12.06
C TRP A 325 9.63 -6.67 -13.47
N ARG A 326 9.09 -5.81 -14.32
CA ARG A 326 9.41 -5.70 -15.75
C ARG A 326 9.83 -4.27 -16.14
N PRO A 327 10.99 -3.79 -15.67
CA PRO A 327 11.43 -2.41 -15.90
C PRO A 327 11.65 -2.11 -17.39
N GLU A 328 11.99 -3.13 -18.21
CA GLU A 328 12.14 -3.01 -19.65
C GLU A 328 10.81 -2.69 -20.36
N ARG A 329 9.69 -2.87 -19.69
CA ARG A 329 8.34 -2.54 -20.18
C ARG A 329 7.93 -1.10 -19.90
N LYS A 330 8.81 -0.32 -19.23
CA LYS A 330 8.59 1.07 -18.86
C LYS A 330 7.39 1.27 -17.91
N ALA A 331 7.12 2.51 -17.55
CA ALA A 331 6.01 2.92 -16.71
C ALA A 331 5.21 4.01 -17.41
N PHE A 332 3.89 4.01 -17.21
CA PHE A 332 3.00 4.98 -17.83
C PHE A 332 1.95 5.50 -16.84
N LEU A 333 1.47 6.70 -17.13
CA LEU A 333 0.25 7.23 -16.53
C LEU A 333 -0.73 7.61 -17.64
N HIS A 334 -1.99 7.26 -17.43
CA HIS A 334 -3.07 7.57 -18.35
C HIS A 334 -4.10 8.44 -17.63
N VAL A 335 -4.59 9.45 -18.31
CA VAL A 335 -5.60 10.36 -17.79
C VAL A 335 -6.89 10.15 -18.57
N VAL A 336 -7.94 9.72 -17.88
CA VAL A 336 -9.25 9.42 -18.46
C VAL A 336 -10.26 10.46 -18.01
N CYS A 337 -10.93 11.11 -18.95
CA CYS A 337 -12.00 12.06 -18.65
C CYS A 337 -13.23 11.34 -18.09
N LYS A 338 -13.67 11.69 -16.88
CA LYS A 338 -14.80 11.07 -16.19
C LYS A 338 -16.14 11.20 -16.94
N ALA A 339 -16.33 12.30 -17.67
CA ALA A 339 -17.56 12.58 -18.39
C ALA A 339 -17.66 11.85 -19.72
N SER A 340 -16.55 11.72 -20.47
CA SER A 340 -16.56 11.16 -21.83
C SER A 340 -15.97 9.75 -21.94
N GLY A 341 -15.25 9.28 -20.90
CA GLY A 341 -14.49 8.04 -20.91
C GLY A 341 -13.27 8.04 -21.85
N LYS A 342 -12.97 9.16 -22.49
CA LYS A 342 -11.86 9.28 -23.43
C LYS A 342 -10.55 9.51 -22.69
N ILE A 343 -9.47 8.97 -23.24
CA ILE A 343 -8.10 9.23 -22.78
C ILE A 343 -7.73 10.66 -23.18
N ALA A 344 -7.50 11.52 -22.19
CA ALA A 344 -7.04 12.90 -22.38
C ALA A 344 -5.52 12.98 -22.56
N ALA A 345 -4.77 12.14 -21.82
CA ALA A 345 -3.32 12.01 -21.95
C ALA A 345 -2.88 10.58 -21.64
N SER A 346 -1.76 10.17 -22.23
CA SER A 346 -1.13 8.87 -21.96
C SER A 346 0.37 9.05 -22.14
N VAL A 347 1.10 9.16 -21.03
CA VAL A 347 2.52 9.55 -21.03
C VAL A 347 3.39 8.43 -20.44
N GLU A 348 4.60 8.30 -20.98
CA GLU A 348 5.68 7.54 -20.37
C GLU A 348 6.28 8.39 -19.23
N VAL A 349 6.53 7.76 -18.08
CA VAL A 349 7.13 8.41 -16.90
C VAL A 349 8.35 7.61 -16.44
N PRO A 350 9.25 8.18 -15.62
CA PRO A 350 10.28 7.41 -14.94
C PRO A 350 9.72 6.18 -14.25
N LEU A 351 10.53 5.11 -14.12
CA LEU A 351 10.13 3.92 -13.37
C LEU A 351 9.80 4.30 -11.92
N TYR A 352 8.73 3.76 -11.39
CA TYR A 352 8.26 4.02 -10.04
C TYR A 352 7.64 2.78 -9.39
N MET A 353 7.64 2.78 -8.07
CA MET A 353 6.87 1.87 -7.22
C MET A 353 6.04 2.69 -6.25
N VAL A 354 4.74 2.49 -6.24
CA VAL A 354 3.78 3.25 -5.42
C VAL A 354 2.72 2.30 -4.87
N PHE A 355 2.53 2.31 -3.55
CA PHE A 355 1.31 1.78 -2.96
C PHE A 355 0.21 2.84 -3.02
N HIS A 356 0.46 4.04 -2.50
CA HIS A 356 -0.58 5.04 -2.33
C HIS A 356 -0.30 6.33 -3.09
N PHE A 357 -1.29 6.77 -3.87
CA PHE A 357 -1.39 8.15 -4.31
C PHE A 357 -1.96 9.01 -3.19
N ILE A 358 -1.45 10.23 -3.05
CA ILE A 358 -1.89 11.18 -2.02
C ILE A 358 -3.13 11.92 -2.51
N ASN A 359 -3.02 12.60 -3.66
CA ASN A 359 -4.09 13.35 -4.30
C ASN A 359 -3.67 13.74 -5.72
N ALA A 360 -4.63 14.22 -6.54
CA ALA A 360 -4.31 14.87 -7.79
C ALA A 360 -5.17 16.11 -7.99
N TYR A 361 -4.68 17.01 -8.84
CA TYR A 361 -5.42 18.22 -9.22
C TYR A 361 -5.06 18.68 -10.64
N GLU A 362 -5.89 19.53 -11.19
CA GLU A 362 -5.68 20.13 -12.50
C GLU A 362 -4.87 21.42 -12.36
N GLU A 363 -3.77 21.50 -13.11
CA GLU A 363 -3.11 22.78 -13.34
C GLU A 363 -3.79 23.49 -14.49
N LYS A 364 -4.17 24.75 -14.28
CA LYS A 364 -4.97 25.54 -15.21
C LYS A 364 -4.18 26.74 -15.72
N ASP A 365 -4.39 27.07 -16.99
CA ASP A 365 -3.88 28.31 -17.58
C ASP A 365 -4.68 29.53 -17.07
N LYS A 366 -4.28 30.72 -17.53
CA LYS A 366 -4.95 31.98 -17.16
C LYS A 366 -6.42 32.08 -17.63
N ASP A 367 -6.81 31.24 -18.59
CA ASP A 367 -8.17 31.18 -19.13
C ASP A 367 -9.01 30.09 -18.41
N GLY A 368 -8.44 29.43 -17.37
CA GLY A 368 -9.07 28.39 -16.57
C GLY A 368 -9.11 27.00 -17.22
N ARG A 369 -8.40 26.80 -18.35
CA ARG A 369 -8.33 25.51 -19.02
C ARG A 369 -7.27 24.64 -18.38
N ALA A 370 -7.58 23.38 -18.15
CA ALA A 370 -6.61 22.41 -17.66
C ALA A 370 -5.50 22.21 -18.71
N ILE A 371 -4.24 22.42 -18.30
CA ILE A 371 -3.03 22.24 -19.12
C ILE A 371 -2.22 21.01 -18.70
N ALA A 372 -2.42 20.54 -17.47
CA ALA A 372 -1.79 19.34 -16.95
C ALA A 372 -2.60 18.77 -15.80
N VAL A 373 -2.38 17.49 -15.50
CA VAL A 373 -2.72 16.88 -14.21
C VAL A 373 -1.45 16.75 -13.38
N ILE A 374 -1.53 17.20 -12.14
CA ILE A 374 -0.51 17.00 -11.09
C ILE A 374 -1.01 15.90 -10.17
N ALA A 375 -0.20 14.87 -9.94
CA ALA A 375 -0.55 13.76 -9.05
C ALA A 375 0.58 13.48 -8.08
N ASP A 376 0.28 13.56 -6.79
CA ASP A 376 1.23 13.31 -5.71
C ASP A 376 1.08 11.88 -5.18
N CYS A 377 2.19 11.25 -4.81
CA CYS A 377 2.23 9.87 -4.35
C CYS A 377 3.31 9.63 -3.28
N CYS A 378 3.17 8.52 -2.56
CA CYS A 378 4.22 7.95 -1.73
C CYS A 378 5.11 7.08 -2.61
N GLU A 379 6.19 7.66 -3.14
CA GLU A 379 7.10 7.00 -4.08
C GLU A 379 8.17 6.21 -3.34
N HIS A 380 8.16 4.89 -3.51
CA HIS A 380 9.23 3.99 -3.08
C HIS A 380 10.32 3.87 -4.15
N ASN A 381 11.43 3.24 -3.81
CA ASN A 381 12.43 2.88 -4.80
C ASN A 381 11.78 2.09 -5.96
N ALA A 382 12.23 2.37 -7.18
CA ALA A 382 11.70 1.72 -8.38
C ALA A 382 12.19 0.26 -8.51
N ASP A 383 11.82 -0.56 -7.53
CA ASP A 383 12.11 -2.01 -7.43
C ASP A 383 11.05 -2.69 -6.55
N THR A 384 11.29 -3.94 -6.13
CA THR A 384 10.38 -4.73 -5.31
C THR A 384 10.77 -4.80 -3.84
N THR A 385 11.85 -4.11 -3.44
CA THR A 385 12.45 -4.22 -2.10
C THR A 385 11.47 -3.90 -0.99
N ILE A 386 10.61 -2.87 -1.19
CA ILE A 386 9.60 -2.52 -0.18
C ILE A 386 8.65 -3.69 0.08
N ILE A 387 8.18 -4.40 -0.96
CA ILE A 387 7.26 -5.54 -0.79
C ILE A 387 7.95 -6.65 0.01
N GLU A 388 9.20 -6.97 -0.33
CA GLU A 388 9.98 -8.03 0.35
C GLU A 388 10.28 -7.68 1.81
N THR A 389 10.50 -6.39 2.10
CA THR A 389 10.76 -5.88 3.45
C THR A 389 9.57 -6.10 4.39
N LEU A 390 8.34 -6.13 3.87
CA LEU A 390 7.11 -6.34 4.65
C LEU A 390 6.91 -7.82 5.08
N SER A 391 7.91 -8.68 4.95
CA SER A 391 7.87 -10.02 5.54
C SER A 391 7.83 -9.94 7.07
N LEU A 392 6.98 -10.76 7.72
CA LEU A 392 6.86 -10.79 9.18
C LEU A 392 8.18 -11.17 9.86
N LYS A 393 9.06 -11.89 9.16
CA LYS A 393 10.42 -12.18 9.64
C LYS A 393 11.22 -10.87 9.82
N ASN A 394 11.21 -9.99 8.83
CA ASN A 394 11.89 -8.70 8.90
C ASN A 394 11.26 -7.77 9.93
N LEU A 395 9.91 -7.71 9.96
CA LEU A 395 9.18 -6.83 10.87
C LEU A 395 9.37 -7.20 12.34
N ARG A 396 9.49 -8.50 12.63
CA ARG A 396 9.73 -9.04 14.00
C ARG A 396 11.19 -9.00 14.43
N SER A 397 12.12 -8.67 13.54
CA SER A 397 13.55 -8.58 13.86
C SER A 397 14.09 -7.21 13.48
N PHE A 398 14.56 -6.47 14.47
CA PHE A 398 15.23 -5.20 14.28
C PHE A 398 16.64 -5.28 14.89
N HIS A 399 17.65 -5.04 14.09
CA HIS A 399 19.05 -5.23 14.49
C HIS A 399 19.81 -3.91 14.71
N GLY A 400 19.09 -2.80 14.94
CA GLY A 400 19.69 -1.49 15.17
C GLY A 400 20.33 -0.85 13.93
N GLN A 401 20.10 -1.44 12.73
CA GLN A 401 20.52 -0.88 11.44
C GLN A 401 19.31 -0.28 10.73
N ASP A 402 19.55 0.75 9.95
CA ASP A 402 18.52 1.30 9.08
C ASP A 402 18.29 0.33 7.90
N VAL A 403 17.14 -0.35 7.92
CA VAL A 403 16.75 -1.35 6.91
C VAL A 403 15.49 -0.96 6.14
N LEU A 404 14.82 0.13 6.54
CA LEU A 404 13.65 0.62 5.82
C LEU A 404 14.07 1.18 4.46
N PRO A 405 13.53 0.66 3.33
CA PRO A 405 13.74 1.26 2.02
C PRO A 405 13.30 2.72 1.97
N ASP A 406 13.94 3.51 1.10
CA ASP A 406 13.58 4.91 0.95
C ASP A 406 12.18 5.06 0.35
N ALA A 407 11.43 5.98 0.93
CA ALA A 407 10.18 6.48 0.37
C ALA A 407 10.15 8.01 0.48
N ARG A 408 9.56 8.67 -0.50
CA ARG A 408 9.49 10.13 -0.61
C ARG A 408 8.17 10.58 -1.20
N VAL A 409 7.86 11.86 -1.06
CA VAL A 409 6.73 12.46 -1.74
C VAL A 409 7.12 12.72 -3.19
N GLY A 410 6.64 11.89 -4.09
CA GLY A 410 6.80 12.03 -5.55
C GLY A 410 5.64 12.82 -6.15
N ARG A 411 5.93 13.66 -7.13
CA ARG A 411 4.95 14.44 -7.91
C ARG A 411 5.07 14.14 -9.38
N PHE A 412 4.01 13.60 -9.95
CA PHE A 412 3.87 13.45 -11.39
C PHE A 412 3.28 14.72 -12.00
N THR A 413 3.84 15.13 -13.15
CA THR A 413 3.25 16.13 -14.04
C THR A 413 2.89 15.46 -15.35
N ILE A 414 1.60 15.47 -15.70
CA ILE A 414 1.04 14.83 -16.89
C ILE A 414 0.48 15.94 -17.78
N PRO A 415 1.21 16.40 -18.81
CA PRO A 415 0.80 17.52 -19.66
C PRO A 415 -0.31 17.15 -20.64
N PHE A 416 -1.11 18.14 -21.03
CA PHE A 416 -2.15 18.03 -22.06
C PHE A 416 -1.76 18.64 -23.42
N ASP A 417 -0.48 18.93 -23.61
CA ASP A 417 0.09 19.51 -24.84
C ASP A 417 0.38 18.49 -25.96
N GLY A 418 0.00 17.22 -25.74
CA GLY A 418 0.31 16.11 -26.66
C GLY A 418 1.67 15.47 -26.45
N SER A 419 2.41 15.86 -25.41
CA SER A 419 3.68 15.23 -25.02
C SER A 419 3.50 13.72 -24.78
N GLN A 420 4.50 12.95 -25.19
CA GLN A 420 4.58 11.51 -24.92
C GLN A 420 5.19 11.20 -23.56
N PHE A 421 5.74 12.19 -22.86
CA PHE A 421 6.47 12.06 -21.62
C PHE A 421 5.88 12.93 -20.52
N GLY A 422 5.73 12.34 -19.34
CA GLY A 422 5.47 13.05 -18.10
C GLY A 422 6.74 13.16 -17.26
N LYS A 423 6.64 13.87 -16.13
CA LYS A 423 7.74 14.04 -15.18
C LYS A 423 7.40 13.36 -13.86
N LEU A 424 8.42 12.97 -13.12
CA LEU A 424 8.35 12.57 -11.72
C LEU A 424 9.44 13.32 -10.96
N GLU A 425 9.06 14.08 -9.96
CA GLU A 425 9.95 14.94 -9.18
C GLU A 425 9.69 14.72 -7.69
N THR A 426 10.75 14.81 -6.86
CA THR A 426 10.61 14.79 -5.39
C THR A 426 10.11 16.16 -4.93
N VAL A 427 9.02 16.19 -4.16
CA VAL A 427 8.35 17.44 -3.73
C VAL A 427 9.11 18.15 -2.62
N MET A 428 9.68 17.40 -1.67
CA MET A 428 10.43 17.94 -0.55
C MET A 428 11.61 17.06 -0.20
N ASP A 429 12.56 17.59 0.58
CA ASP A 429 13.69 16.81 1.07
C ASP A 429 13.17 15.59 1.87
N PRO A 430 13.51 14.36 1.50
CA PRO A 430 13.08 13.16 2.22
C PRO A 430 13.47 13.13 3.70
N GLU A 431 14.51 13.83 4.12
CA GLU A 431 14.92 13.92 5.52
C GLU A 431 13.87 14.62 6.40
N GLU A 432 13.01 15.46 5.83
CA GLU A 432 11.91 16.13 6.55
C GLU A 432 10.94 15.12 7.19
N HIS A 433 10.68 13.98 6.54
CA HIS A 433 9.83 12.89 7.02
C HIS A 433 10.61 11.59 7.30
N GLY A 434 11.94 11.65 7.38
CA GLY A 434 12.80 10.51 7.73
C GLY A 434 12.99 9.48 6.62
N ARG A 435 12.80 9.85 5.33
CA ARG A 435 12.96 9.01 4.14
C ARG A 435 12.01 7.79 4.11
N GLY A 436 10.90 7.88 4.85
CA GLY A 436 9.86 6.87 4.85
C GLY A 436 8.51 7.56 4.94
N VAL A 437 7.68 7.49 3.91
CA VAL A 437 6.35 8.07 3.88
C VAL A 437 5.40 7.13 3.16
N ASP A 438 4.27 6.81 3.80
CA ASP A 438 3.20 6.04 3.18
C ASP A 438 1.89 6.18 3.98
N MET A 439 0.82 5.46 3.59
CA MET A 439 -0.45 5.43 4.31
C MET A 439 -0.97 6.84 4.59
N CYS A 440 -1.24 7.58 3.52
CA CYS A 440 -1.55 9.01 3.61
C CYS A 440 -3.05 9.29 3.58
N SER A 441 -3.44 10.35 4.29
CA SER A 441 -4.75 10.97 4.21
C SER A 441 -4.64 12.48 3.97
N ILE A 442 -5.71 13.07 3.49
CA ILE A 442 -5.86 14.51 3.31
C ILE A 442 -7.20 14.95 3.89
N ASN A 443 -7.43 16.26 3.99
CA ASN A 443 -8.78 16.75 4.21
C ASN A 443 -9.68 16.36 3.02
N PRO A 444 -10.76 15.59 3.22
CA PRO A 444 -11.62 15.08 2.15
C PRO A 444 -12.23 16.18 1.26
N ALA A 445 -12.41 17.40 1.79
CA ALA A 445 -12.90 18.53 1.01
C ALA A 445 -11.97 18.96 -0.13
N TYR A 446 -10.71 18.54 -0.10
CA TYR A 446 -9.68 18.84 -1.10
C TYR A 446 -9.38 17.65 -2.03
N LEU A 447 -10.14 16.57 -1.93
CA LEU A 447 -9.98 15.44 -2.85
C LEU A 447 -10.21 15.87 -4.30
N GLY A 448 -9.26 15.60 -5.17
CA GLY A 448 -9.30 15.98 -6.58
C GLY A 448 -9.01 17.47 -6.86
N LYS A 449 -8.69 18.25 -5.85
CA LYS A 449 -8.45 19.70 -5.92
C LYS A 449 -7.03 20.05 -5.46
N LYS A 450 -6.60 21.28 -5.78
CA LYS A 450 -5.34 21.81 -5.27
C LYS A 450 -5.40 21.90 -3.77
N TYR A 451 -4.36 21.40 -3.09
CA TYR A 451 -4.28 21.23 -1.66
C TYR A 451 -2.88 21.56 -1.16
N ARG A 452 -2.73 21.64 0.15
CA ARG A 452 -1.46 21.98 0.78
C ARG A 452 -0.98 20.92 1.74
N TYR A 453 -1.87 20.30 2.51
CA TYR A 453 -1.50 19.41 3.59
C TYR A 453 -1.87 17.96 3.32
N ALA A 454 -0.96 17.06 3.70
CA ALA A 454 -1.22 15.64 3.80
C ALA A 454 -0.69 15.11 5.14
N TYR A 455 -1.29 14.04 5.62
CA TYR A 455 -0.92 13.35 6.84
C TYR A 455 -0.56 11.92 6.48
N ALA A 456 0.57 11.42 6.99
CA ALA A 456 1.08 10.10 6.62
C ALA A 456 1.80 9.44 7.78
N ILE A 457 2.10 8.15 7.67
CA ILE A 457 3.16 7.55 8.47
C ILE A 457 4.51 8.03 7.94
N GLY A 458 5.46 8.21 8.83
CA GLY A 458 6.83 8.63 8.53
C GLY A 458 7.84 7.76 9.24
N ALA A 459 9.13 8.08 9.09
CA ALA A 459 10.17 7.30 9.70
C ALA A 459 11.16 8.16 10.50
N LYS A 460 11.47 7.71 11.72
CA LYS A 460 12.63 8.17 12.48
C LYS A 460 13.64 7.03 12.48
N ARG A 461 14.67 7.18 11.67
CA ARG A 461 15.69 6.15 11.50
C ARG A 461 16.70 6.11 12.66
N PRO A 462 17.29 4.95 13.00
CA PRO A 462 17.13 3.66 12.31
C PRO A 462 15.81 2.95 12.63
N CYS A 463 15.18 2.34 11.63
CA CYS A 463 13.95 1.57 11.79
C CYS A 463 13.78 0.57 10.63
N ASN A 464 12.99 -0.48 10.84
CA ASN A 464 12.62 -1.46 9.81
C ASN A 464 11.17 -1.30 9.30
N PHE A 465 10.44 -0.35 9.89
CA PHE A 465 9.09 0.02 9.51
C PHE A 465 8.84 1.49 9.93
N PRO A 466 7.94 2.24 9.27
CA PRO A 466 7.58 3.58 9.71
C PRO A 466 7.15 3.60 11.19
N ASN A 467 7.67 4.57 11.94
CA ASN A 467 7.55 4.66 13.39
C ASN A 467 7.22 6.07 13.89
N SER A 468 6.72 6.91 12.98
CA SER A 468 6.27 8.26 13.30
C SER A 468 5.04 8.62 12.47
N LEU A 469 4.27 9.59 12.93
CA LEU A 469 3.27 10.29 12.13
C LEU A 469 3.91 11.56 11.58
N THR A 470 3.53 11.97 10.38
CA THR A 470 4.07 13.16 9.71
C THR A 470 2.95 13.99 9.08
N LYS A 471 2.96 15.30 9.35
CA LYS A 471 2.18 16.31 8.62
C LYS A 471 3.08 16.92 7.55
N LEU A 472 2.68 16.81 6.29
CA LEU A 472 3.39 17.31 5.13
C LEU A 472 2.79 18.65 4.69
N ASP A 473 3.57 19.74 4.67
CA ASP A 473 3.23 21.00 4.01
C ASP A 473 3.87 21.02 2.62
N LEU A 474 3.13 20.62 1.61
CA LEU A 474 3.61 20.47 0.24
C LEU A 474 3.93 21.80 -0.45
N VAL A 475 3.40 22.90 0.07
CA VAL A 475 3.68 24.26 -0.43
C VAL A 475 4.99 24.80 0.16
N LYS A 476 5.18 24.63 1.47
CA LYS A 476 6.42 25.06 2.14
C LYS A 476 7.54 24.01 2.02
N GLN A 477 7.24 22.82 1.54
CA GLN A 477 8.17 21.68 1.43
C GLN A 477 8.81 21.34 2.79
N LYS A 478 7.98 21.25 3.82
CA LYS A 478 8.37 20.97 5.21
C LYS A 478 7.46 19.91 5.82
N ALA A 479 8.00 19.16 6.79
CA ALA A 479 7.21 18.25 7.58
C ALA A 479 7.29 18.57 9.07
N LYS A 480 6.21 18.24 9.80
CA LYS A 480 6.18 18.17 11.25
C LYS A 480 5.92 16.73 11.66
N ASN A 481 6.80 16.17 12.49
CA ASN A 481 6.76 14.76 12.88
C ASN A 481 6.35 14.62 14.35
N TRP A 482 5.50 13.64 14.62
CA TRP A 482 5.18 13.15 15.96
C TRP A 482 5.67 11.71 16.09
N CYS A 483 6.42 11.38 17.13
CA CYS A 483 6.94 10.05 17.35
C CYS A 483 7.24 9.79 18.82
N GLU A 484 7.11 8.52 19.22
CA GLU A 484 7.56 7.97 20.50
C GLU A 484 8.46 6.76 20.27
N GLU A 485 9.22 6.36 21.29
CA GLU A 485 10.10 5.20 21.15
C GLU A 485 9.33 3.88 21.14
N GLY A 486 9.63 3.01 20.18
CA GLY A 486 9.08 1.66 20.11
C GLY A 486 7.61 1.61 19.73
N ILE A 487 7.14 2.56 18.95
CA ILE A 487 5.78 2.57 18.40
C ILE A 487 5.77 2.20 16.91
N VAL A 488 4.62 1.71 16.48
CA VAL A 488 4.24 1.57 15.08
C VAL A 488 2.87 2.23 14.92
N PRO A 489 2.81 3.43 14.34
CA PRO A 489 1.57 4.11 14.05
C PRO A 489 0.92 3.53 12.80
N SER A 490 -0.36 3.56 12.78
CA SER A 490 -1.18 3.23 11.65
C SER A 490 -1.49 4.45 10.79
N GLU A 491 -2.17 4.26 9.65
CA GLU A 491 -2.63 5.39 8.82
C GLU A 491 -3.25 6.50 9.68
N PRO A 492 -2.74 7.73 9.62
CA PRO A 492 -3.40 8.88 10.23
C PRO A 492 -4.65 9.26 9.41
N LEU A 493 -5.78 9.42 10.07
CA LEU A 493 -7.02 9.87 9.44
C LEU A 493 -7.32 11.31 9.86
N PHE A 494 -7.44 12.22 8.90
CA PHE A 494 -7.84 13.59 9.18
C PHE A 494 -9.36 13.73 9.25
N VAL A 495 -9.84 14.35 10.32
CA VAL A 495 -11.26 14.71 10.53
C VAL A 495 -11.36 16.22 10.65
N ALA A 496 -11.98 16.86 9.67
CA ALA A 496 -12.17 18.30 9.65
C ALA A 496 -13.15 18.75 10.75
N ARG A 497 -12.87 19.90 11.38
CA ARG A 497 -13.83 20.54 12.26
C ARG A 497 -15.05 20.99 11.45
N PRO A 498 -16.28 20.74 11.90
CA PRO A 498 -17.48 21.23 11.24
C PRO A 498 -17.44 22.75 11.05
N GLY A 499 -17.60 23.20 9.81
CA GLY A 499 -17.57 24.61 9.45
C GLY A 499 -16.17 25.23 9.34
N ALA A 500 -15.11 24.44 9.41
CA ALA A 500 -13.73 24.89 9.22
C ALA A 500 -13.53 25.53 7.84
N THR A 501 -12.75 26.62 7.79
CA THR A 501 -12.33 27.29 6.54
C THR A 501 -10.90 26.99 6.18
N ASP A 502 -10.06 26.71 7.18
CA ASP A 502 -8.66 26.33 6.95
C ASP A 502 -8.55 24.84 6.66
N GLU A 503 -7.66 24.49 5.73
CA GLU A 503 -7.50 23.11 5.24
C GLU A 503 -7.12 22.13 6.34
N ASP A 504 -6.34 22.60 7.33
CA ASP A 504 -5.81 21.79 8.43
C ASP A 504 -6.52 22.04 9.78
N ASP A 505 -7.67 22.76 9.80
CA ASP A 505 -8.49 22.90 11.00
C ASP A 505 -9.31 21.64 11.25
N GLY A 506 -8.82 20.81 12.16
CA GLY A 506 -9.42 19.53 12.50
C GLY A 506 -8.54 18.72 13.44
N VAL A 507 -8.72 17.44 13.46
CA VAL A 507 -7.90 16.49 14.23
C VAL A 507 -7.38 15.38 13.32
N VAL A 508 -6.23 14.82 13.70
CA VAL A 508 -5.66 13.61 13.09
C VAL A 508 -5.76 12.48 14.11
N ILE A 509 -6.38 11.38 13.71
CA ILE A 509 -6.59 10.19 14.55
C ILE A 509 -5.71 9.07 14.02
N SER A 510 -4.95 8.39 14.89
CA SER A 510 -4.19 7.20 14.53
C SER A 510 -4.20 6.17 15.65
N MET A 511 -4.20 4.88 15.28
CA MET A 511 -3.95 3.77 16.22
C MET A 511 -2.45 3.54 16.33
N ILE A 512 -1.97 3.37 17.54
CA ILE A 512 -0.58 3.15 17.87
C ILE A 512 -0.42 1.76 18.50
N SER A 513 0.46 0.96 17.92
CA SER A 513 0.88 -0.32 18.51
C SER A 513 2.25 -0.15 19.16
N GLU A 514 2.44 -0.70 20.37
CA GLU A 514 3.66 -0.52 21.17
C GLU A 514 4.51 -1.79 21.24
N LYS A 515 5.82 -1.63 21.37
CA LYS A 515 6.79 -2.73 21.51
C LYS A 515 6.59 -3.58 22.77
N ASN A 516 5.99 -3.00 23.81
CA ASN A 516 5.69 -3.64 25.08
C ASN A 516 4.40 -4.49 25.06
N GLY A 517 3.74 -4.58 23.91
CA GLY A 517 2.47 -5.29 23.75
C GLY A 517 1.25 -4.47 24.09
N GLY A 518 1.37 -3.14 24.22
CA GLY A 518 0.27 -2.20 24.39
C GLY A 518 -0.27 -1.63 23.07
N ALA A 519 -1.38 -0.89 23.16
CA ALA A 519 -1.93 -0.10 22.07
C ALA A 519 -2.75 1.07 22.61
N TYR A 520 -2.83 2.15 21.83
CA TYR A 520 -3.69 3.30 22.15
C TYR A 520 -4.13 3.99 20.85
N VAL A 521 -5.20 4.76 20.93
CA VAL A 521 -5.55 5.76 19.92
C VAL A 521 -4.98 7.10 20.34
N VAL A 522 -4.37 7.83 19.40
CA VAL A 522 -3.87 9.19 19.60
C VAL A 522 -4.67 10.18 18.76
N LEU A 523 -4.90 11.35 19.32
CA LEU A 523 -5.47 12.51 18.64
C LEU A 523 -4.43 13.61 18.60
N LEU A 524 -4.10 14.08 17.39
CA LEU A 524 -3.25 15.25 17.19
C LEU A 524 -4.10 16.39 16.64
N ASP A 525 -3.80 17.63 17.06
CA ASP A 525 -4.36 18.82 16.46
C ASP A 525 -3.92 18.94 14.99
N GLY A 526 -4.86 19.11 14.08
CA GLY A 526 -4.56 19.10 12.65
C GLY A 526 -3.64 20.24 12.20
N SER A 527 -3.69 21.40 12.85
CA SER A 527 -2.89 22.57 12.48
C SER A 527 -1.52 22.56 13.14
N THR A 528 -1.45 22.35 14.46
CA THR A 528 -0.19 22.34 15.21
C THR A 528 0.53 21.00 15.17
N PHE A 529 -0.19 19.93 14.88
CA PHE A 529 0.29 18.53 14.90
C PHE A 529 0.87 18.14 16.28
N GLU A 530 0.33 18.71 17.33
CA GLU A 530 0.63 18.36 18.72
C GLU A 530 -0.45 17.44 19.26
N GLU A 531 -0.06 16.56 20.17
CA GLU A 531 -1.01 15.66 20.82
C GLU A 531 -1.95 16.43 21.73
N ILE A 532 -3.26 16.16 21.59
CA ILE A 532 -4.32 16.74 22.39
C ILE A 532 -4.97 15.71 23.31
N ALA A 533 -5.00 14.44 22.89
CA ALA A 533 -5.52 13.37 23.72
C ALA A 533 -5.00 12.00 23.26
N ARG A 534 -5.04 11.05 24.19
CA ARG A 534 -4.88 9.61 23.90
C ARG A 534 -5.80 8.76 24.75
N ALA A 535 -6.07 7.54 24.28
CA ALA A 535 -6.81 6.56 25.07
C ALA A 535 -6.26 5.16 24.86
N ARG A 536 -5.94 4.47 25.97
CA ARG A 536 -5.24 3.18 25.95
C ARG A 536 -6.20 2.00 25.93
N PHE A 537 -5.90 1.03 25.08
CA PHE A 537 -6.55 -0.28 25.10
C PHE A 537 -5.98 -1.13 26.24
N PRO A 538 -6.79 -2.03 26.83
CA PRO A 538 -6.31 -2.93 27.89
C PRO A 538 -5.39 -4.05 27.38
N PHE A 539 -5.12 -4.11 26.08
CA PHE A 539 -4.24 -5.07 25.40
C PHE A 539 -3.65 -4.45 24.13
N GLY A 540 -2.64 -5.12 23.56
CA GLY A 540 -2.06 -4.71 22.28
C GLY A 540 -2.97 -5.00 21.10
N LEU A 541 -2.96 -4.11 20.14
CA LEU A 541 -3.61 -4.28 18.84
C LEU A 541 -2.56 -4.44 17.74
N PRO A 542 -2.81 -5.33 16.77
CA PRO A 542 -1.94 -5.45 15.61
C PRO A 542 -2.01 -4.21 14.73
N TYR A 543 -0.99 -4.07 13.88
CA TYR A 543 -0.94 -3.02 12.88
C TYR A 543 -2.16 -3.11 11.98
N GLY A 544 -2.85 -2.02 11.82
CA GLY A 544 -3.95 -1.97 10.89
C GLY A 544 -3.62 -1.07 9.71
N PHE A 545 -4.27 -1.29 8.57
CA PHE A 545 -4.02 -0.57 7.33
C PHE A 545 -4.84 0.71 7.25
N HIS A 546 -6.04 0.66 6.72
CA HIS A 546 -6.84 1.82 6.39
C HIS A 546 -8.05 1.98 7.29
N GLY A 547 -8.47 3.23 7.43
CA GLY A 547 -9.61 3.59 8.23
C GLY A 547 -10.60 4.51 7.51
N CYS A 548 -11.76 4.68 8.11
CA CYS A 548 -12.72 5.69 7.70
C CYS A 548 -13.38 6.34 8.92
N TRP A 549 -13.91 7.53 8.72
CA TRP A 549 -14.71 8.26 9.70
C TRP A 549 -16.19 8.16 9.35
N VAL A 550 -16.99 7.76 10.32
CA VAL A 550 -18.46 7.75 10.22
C VAL A 550 -18.98 8.83 11.16
N PRO A 551 -19.35 10.02 10.66
CA PRO A 551 -19.86 11.08 11.52
C PRO A 551 -21.20 10.71 12.12
N GLU A 552 -21.45 11.12 13.35
CA GLU A 552 -22.76 11.08 13.97
C GLU A 552 -23.40 12.47 13.97
N ASN A 553 -24.66 12.55 13.55
CA ASN A 553 -25.39 13.82 13.42
C ASN A 553 -25.84 14.42 14.76
#